data_5e769600707d99cb2fe36924998fc64c
#
_entry.id   5e769600707d99cb2fe36924998fc64c
#
_cell.length_a   1.000
_cell.length_b   1.000
_cell.length_c   1.000
_cell.angle_alpha   90.00
_cell.angle_beta   90.00
_cell.angle_gamma   90.00
#
_symmetry.space_group_name_H-M   'P 1'
#
loop_
_entity.id
_entity.type
_entity.pdbx_description
1 polymer ?
#
loop_
_entity_poly.entity_id
_entity_poly.type
_entity_poly.pdbx_seq_one_letter_code
_entity_poly.pdbx_strand_id
1 'polypeptide(L)'
;RFPIPGQQGHESRIIHPSRKLWNGYHLFAIDGSKIELPNSKSNFDFFGEMFGYPDPERRFTMGLASVVYDVLDDYVVHASFHRYLASERAAALEHLKNLEDLNIYQNGIVIFDRGYYSEAMFRYCVEHNHLCVMRLKENYVIARKCSGDMITVLPGNPKDGTQDVKIRVIEVILDDGTKEYLATNLFDPAV
;
A
#
# COMPACT_ATOMS: atom_id res chain seq x y z
N ARG A 1 16.99 4.94 -19.55
CA ARG A 1 17.93 5.51 -18.56
C ARG A 1 17.10 5.94 -17.37
N PHE A 2 17.22 5.24 -16.26
CA PHE A 2 16.56 5.63 -15.00
C PHE A 2 17.29 6.85 -14.43
N PRO A 3 16.56 7.83 -13.84
CA PRO A 3 17.20 9.00 -13.26
C PRO A 3 18.10 8.61 -12.08
N ILE A 4 19.26 9.25 -12.01
CA ILE A 4 20.21 9.12 -10.92
C ILE A 4 19.61 9.80 -9.69
N PRO A 5 19.76 9.25 -8.45
CA PRO A 5 19.26 9.89 -7.24
C PRO A 5 19.80 11.32 -7.12
N GLY A 6 18.90 12.31 -7.06
CA GLY A 6 19.23 13.73 -6.93
C GLY A 6 18.78 14.64 -8.09
N GLN A 7 18.25 14.12 -9.17
CA GLN A 7 17.60 14.95 -10.19
C GLN A 7 16.08 14.91 -9.98
N GLN A 8 15.50 16.03 -9.58
CA GLN A 8 14.07 16.29 -9.66
C GLN A 8 13.67 16.24 -11.15
N GLY A 9 13.18 15.09 -11.61
CA GLY A 9 12.58 14.96 -12.93
C GLY A 9 11.31 15.78 -12.96
N HIS A 10 11.18 16.69 -13.93
CA HIS A 10 9.90 17.31 -14.26
C HIS A 10 8.92 16.22 -14.66
N GLU A 11 7.99 15.86 -13.78
CA GLU A 11 6.89 14.97 -14.07
C GLU A 11 5.94 15.69 -15.04
N SER A 12 5.82 15.17 -16.25
CA SER A 12 4.75 15.55 -17.15
C SER A 12 3.45 15.03 -16.56
N ARG A 13 2.64 15.92 -15.96
CA ARG A 13 1.28 15.61 -15.51
C ARG A 13 0.44 15.25 -16.74
N ILE A 14 0.30 13.98 -17.03
CA ILE A 14 -0.70 13.50 -17.99
C ILE A 14 -2.04 13.52 -17.24
N ILE A 15 -2.74 14.65 -17.31
CA ILE A 15 -4.11 14.74 -16.81
C ILE A 15 -4.99 14.12 -17.91
N HIS A 16 -5.41 12.88 -17.72
CA HIS A 16 -6.44 12.28 -18.56
C HIS A 16 -7.80 12.91 -18.26
N PRO A 17 -8.52 13.44 -19.27
CA PRO A 17 -9.75 14.22 -19.07
C PRO A 17 -10.97 13.37 -18.67
N SER A 18 -10.89 12.06 -18.67
CA SER A 18 -11.98 11.17 -18.24
C SER A 18 -11.43 10.05 -17.37
N ARG A 19 -11.36 10.26 -16.06
CA ARG A 19 -11.05 9.19 -15.13
C ARG A 19 -12.30 8.41 -14.79
N LYS A 20 -12.21 7.09 -14.85
CA LYS A 20 -13.28 6.22 -14.40
C LYS A 20 -13.40 6.29 -12.88
N LEU A 21 -14.64 6.30 -12.39
CA LEU A 21 -14.93 6.34 -10.95
C LEU A 21 -15.85 5.17 -10.58
N TRP A 22 -15.59 4.62 -9.40
CA TRP A 22 -16.48 3.69 -8.73
C TRP A 22 -17.22 4.44 -7.62
N ASN A 23 -18.53 4.60 -7.73
CA ASN A 23 -19.36 5.40 -6.80
C ASN A 23 -18.80 6.81 -6.50
N GLY A 24 -18.17 7.47 -7.49
CA GLY A 24 -17.56 8.77 -7.34
C GLY A 24 -16.12 8.76 -6.80
N TYR A 25 -15.53 7.58 -6.59
CA TYR A 25 -14.17 7.40 -6.07
C TYR A 25 -13.22 6.85 -7.13
N HIS A 26 -11.98 7.34 -7.11
CA HIS A 26 -10.84 6.64 -7.73
C HIS A 26 -10.43 5.45 -6.87
N LEU A 27 -10.01 4.35 -7.49
CA LEU A 27 -9.50 3.18 -6.77
C LEU A 27 -8.01 3.03 -7.04
N PHE A 28 -7.19 3.22 -6.02
CA PHE A 28 -5.74 3.04 -6.09
C PHE A 28 -5.33 1.79 -5.32
N ALA A 29 -4.57 0.89 -5.95
CA ALA A 29 -3.93 -0.22 -5.27
C ALA A 29 -2.46 0.10 -5.05
N ILE A 30 -1.94 -0.20 -3.85
CA ILE A 30 -0.50 -0.15 -3.56
C ILE A 30 0.01 -1.56 -3.38
N ASP A 31 1.02 -1.92 -4.16
CA ASP A 31 1.68 -3.21 -4.04
C ASP A 31 3.17 -3.13 -4.33
N GLY A 32 3.91 -4.11 -3.82
CA GLY A 32 5.35 -4.24 -3.95
C GLY A 32 5.76 -5.62 -4.46
N SER A 33 6.68 -5.65 -5.41
CA SER A 33 7.25 -6.87 -5.96
C SER A 33 8.76 -6.86 -5.89
N LYS A 34 9.36 -8.00 -5.53
CA LYS A 34 10.80 -8.19 -5.54
C LYS A 34 11.25 -8.63 -6.94
N ILE A 35 12.16 -7.88 -7.52
CA ILE A 35 12.63 -8.06 -8.90
C ILE A 35 14.12 -8.37 -8.88
N GLU A 36 14.52 -9.44 -9.57
CA GLU A 36 15.93 -9.74 -9.82
C GLU A 36 16.49 -8.75 -10.84
N LEU A 37 17.66 -8.20 -10.55
CA LEU A 37 18.32 -7.17 -11.36
C LEU A 37 19.52 -7.77 -12.10
N PRO A 38 19.95 -7.16 -13.22
CA PRO A 38 21.19 -7.55 -13.87
C PRO A 38 22.38 -7.50 -12.91
N ASN A 39 23.21 -8.54 -12.97
CA ASN A 39 24.42 -8.64 -12.16
C ASN A 39 25.49 -7.65 -12.67
N SER A 40 25.54 -6.49 -12.05
CA SER A 40 26.54 -5.46 -12.32
C SER A 40 27.11 -4.95 -11.00
N LYS A 41 28.36 -4.45 -11.05
CA LYS A 41 28.99 -3.87 -9.87
C LYS A 41 28.14 -2.77 -9.24
N SER A 42 27.56 -1.87 -10.04
CA SER A 42 26.72 -0.78 -9.54
C SER A 42 25.45 -1.30 -8.85
N ASN A 43 24.83 -2.38 -9.37
CA ASN A 43 23.64 -2.96 -8.74
C ASN A 43 24.00 -3.65 -7.42
N PHE A 44 25.10 -4.39 -7.36
CA PHE A 44 25.59 -4.97 -6.10
C PHE A 44 25.92 -3.91 -5.06
N ASP A 45 26.61 -2.84 -5.46
CA ASP A 45 26.99 -1.75 -4.55
C ASP A 45 25.77 -1.02 -3.96
N PHE A 46 24.70 -0.84 -4.76
CA PHE A 46 23.51 -0.10 -4.33
C PHE A 46 22.45 -0.99 -3.65
N PHE A 47 22.08 -2.10 -4.29
CA PHE A 47 20.97 -2.94 -3.81
C PHE A 47 21.42 -4.04 -2.84
N GLY A 48 22.71 -4.36 -2.84
CA GLY A 48 23.29 -5.45 -2.08
C GLY A 48 23.43 -6.72 -2.89
N GLU A 49 24.27 -7.60 -2.40
CA GLU A 49 24.53 -8.90 -2.98
C GLU A 49 23.79 -9.99 -2.22
N MET A 50 23.21 -10.92 -2.95
CA MET A 50 22.50 -12.07 -2.41
C MET A 50 23.10 -13.36 -2.97
N PHE A 51 22.95 -14.45 -2.21
CA PHE A 51 23.41 -15.77 -2.57
C PHE A 51 22.24 -16.70 -2.81
N GLY A 52 22.34 -17.54 -3.83
CA GLY A 52 21.30 -18.46 -4.21
C GLY A 52 21.13 -19.62 -3.23
N TYR A 53 19.96 -20.27 -3.28
CA TYR A 53 19.70 -21.55 -2.64
C TYR A 53 19.00 -22.46 -3.68
N PRO A 54 19.42 -23.70 -3.87
CA PRO A 54 20.47 -24.44 -3.13
C PRO A 54 21.91 -24.16 -3.57
N ASP A 55 22.15 -23.31 -4.58
CA ASP A 55 23.50 -22.99 -5.08
C ASP A 55 24.05 -21.72 -4.40
N PRO A 56 24.91 -21.84 -3.37
CA PRO A 56 25.47 -20.70 -2.65
C PRO A 56 26.52 -19.91 -3.46
N GLU A 57 26.99 -20.43 -4.61
CA GLU A 57 27.90 -19.70 -5.50
C GLU A 57 27.15 -18.79 -6.48
N ARG A 58 25.85 -19.00 -6.66
CA ARG A 58 25.02 -18.10 -7.47
C ARG A 58 24.88 -16.76 -6.76
N ARG A 59 25.54 -15.76 -7.33
CA ARG A 59 25.42 -14.37 -6.89
C ARG A 59 24.36 -13.66 -7.71
N PHE A 60 23.50 -12.92 -7.05
CA PHE A 60 22.47 -12.12 -7.69
C PHE A 60 22.11 -10.90 -6.84
N THR A 61 21.40 -9.96 -7.41
CA THR A 61 20.90 -8.81 -6.68
C THR A 61 19.43 -8.59 -7.00
N MET A 62 18.69 -8.11 -6.02
CA MET A 62 17.27 -7.82 -6.13
C MET A 62 16.95 -6.44 -5.59
N GLY A 63 15.88 -5.86 -6.09
CA GLY A 63 15.27 -4.65 -5.57
C GLY A 63 13.79 -4.86 -5.28
N LEU A 64 13.23 -3.99 -4.43
CA LEU A 64 11.79 -3.88 -4.20
C LEU A 64 11.25 -2.79 -5.13
N ALA A 65 10.47 -3.18 -6.12
CA ALA A 65 9.63 -2.27 -6.91
C ALA A 65 8.29 -2.10 -6.20
N SER A 66 7.90 -0.88 -5.92
CA SER A 66 6.59 -0.58 -5.32
C SER A 66 5.85 0.42 -6.19
N VAL A 67 4.55 0.22 -6.37
CA VAL A 67 3.73 1.03 -7.28
C VAL A 67 2.41 1.44 -6.63
N VAL A 68 1.90 2.58 -7.08
CA VAL A 68 0.49 2.96 -6.96
C VAL A 68 -0.14 2.76 -8.32
N TYR A 69 -1.17 1.96 -8.37
CA TYR A 69 -1.87 1.58 -9.57
C TYR A 69 -3.32 2.06 -9.53
N ASP A 70 -3.75 2.79 -10.56
CA ASP A 70 -5.16 3.12 -10.74
C ASP A 70 -5.87 1.91 -11.33
N VAL A 71 -6.73 1.29 -10.50
CA VAL A 71 -7.40 0.01 -10.83
C VAL A 71 -8.43 0.17 -11.93
N LEU A 72 -9.06 1.33 -12.03
CA LEU A 72 -10.15 1.57 -12.99
C LEU A 72 -9.64 2.03 -14.35
N ASP A 73 -8.59 2.84 -14.34
CA ASP A 73 -8.01 3.41 -15.55
C ASP A 73 -6.81 2.60 -16.08
N ASP A 74 -6.38 1.55 -15.34
CA ASP A 74 -5.37 0.57 -15.74
C ASP A 74 -3.99 1.20 -16.03
N TYR A 75 -3.48 2.02 -15.08
CA TYR A 75 -2.14 2.59 -15.23
C TYR A 75 -1.42 2.81 -13.88
N VAL A 76 -0.09 2.90 -13.95
CA VAL A 76 0.76 3.22 -12.80
C VAL A 76 0.76 4.72 -12.56
N VAL A 77 0.27 5.15 -11.41
CA VAL A 77 0.23 6.56 -10.97
C VAL A 77 1.58 7.02 -10.44
N HIS A 78 2.20 6.18 -9.62
CA HIS A 78 3.52 6.43 -9.03
C HIS A 78 4.27 5.12 -8.84
N ALA A 79 5.58 5.15 -9.03
CA ALA A 79 6.45 4.01 -8.82
C ALA A 79 7.70 4.42 -8.06
N SER A 80 8.16 3.56 -7.14
CA SER A 80 9.42 3.71 -6.44
C SER A 80 10.21 2.41 -6.47
N PHE A 81 11.53 2.53 -6.31
CA PHE A 81 12.42 1.38 -6.36
C PHE A 81 13.43 1.45 -5.22
N HIS A 82 13.44 0.41 -4.39
CA HIS A 82 14.19 0.38 -3.13
C HIS A 82 15.12 -0.84 -3.06
N ARG A 83 15.99 -0.84 -2.07
CA ARG A 83 16.81 -2.03 -1.73
C ARG A 83 15.89 -3.21 -1.37
N TYR A 84 16.34 -4.42 -1.65
CA TYR A 84 15.58 -5.67 -1.41
C TYR A 84 14.97 -5.79 -0.01
N LEU A 85 15.72 -5.37 1.02
CA LEU A 85 15.29 -5.43 2.42
C LEU A 85 14.46 -4.23 2.87
N ALA A 86 14.14 -3.30 1.97
CA ALA A 86 13.27 -2.18 2.31
C ALA A 86 11.87 -2.67 2.71
N SER A 87 11.24 -1.92 3.60
CA SER A 87 9.90 -2.23 4.06
C SER A 87 8.87 -1.80 3.01
N GLU A 88 8.03 -2.74 2.57
CA GLU A 88 6.87 -2.44 1.71
C GLU A 88 5.94 -1.38 2.32
N ARG A 89 5.75 -1.41 3.64
CA ARG A 89 4.96 -0.39 4.35
C ARG A 89 5.62 1.00 4.30
N ALA A 90 6.95 1.07 4.38
CA ALA A 90 7.65 2.35 4.26
C ALA A 90 7.54 2.91 2.83
N ALA A 91 7.65 2.05 1.82
CA ALA A 91 7.41 2.43 0.43
C ALA A 91 5.95 2.91 0.23
N ALA A 92 4.98 2.23 0.84
CA ALA A 92 3.58 2.65 0.79
C ALA A 92 3.34 4.03 1.43
N LEU A 93 3.99 4.33 2.56
CA LEU A 93 3.91 5.67 3.17
C LEU A 93 4.53 6.76 2.27
N GLU A 94 5.61 6.44 1.55
CA GLU A 94 6.19 7.34 0.56
C GLU A 94 5.20 7.60 -0.58
N HIS A 95 4.54 6.56 -1.08
CA HIS A 95 3.48 6.71 -2.07
C HIS A 95 2.33 7.59 -1.59
N LEU A 96 1.83 7.38 -0.37
CA LEU A 96 0.75 8.18 0.20
C LEU A 96 1.13 9.67 0.23
N LYS A 97 2.35 10.01 0.67
CA LYS A 97 2.85 11.40 0.66
C LYS A 97 2.91 11.99 -0.75
N ASN A 98 3.42 11.23 -1.72
CA ASN A 98 3.48 11.70 -3.11
C ASN A 98 2.10 11.95 -3.70
N LEU A 99 1.12 11.13 -3.36
CA LEU A 99 -0.24 11.31 -3.78
C LEU A 99 -0.87 12.58 -3.15
N GLU A 100 -0.58 12.93 -1.90
CA GLU A 100 -0.95 14.20 -1.26
C GLU A 100 -0.41 15.39 -2.06
N ASP A 101 0.88 15.36 -2.39
CA ASP A 101 1.54 16.45 -3.13
C ASP A 101 0.95 16.65 -4.55
N LEU A 102 0.52 15.56 -5.19
CA LEU A 102 -0.08 15.61 -6.53
C LEU A 102 -1.54 16.07 -6.53
N ASN A 103 -2.17 16.24 -5.36
CA ASN A 103 -3.59 16.59 -5.21
C ASN A 103 -4.55 15.66 -6.00
N ILE A 104 -4.13 14.41 -6.22
CA ILE A 104 -4.90 13.38 -6.94
C ILE A 104 -5.93 12.71 -6.03
N TYR A 105 -5.82 12.98 -4.72
CA TYR A 105 -6.52 12.27 -3.65
C TYR A 105 -7.95 12.68 -3.37
N GLN A 106 -8.40 13.77 -3.90
CA GLN A 106 -9.79 14.13 -3.69
C GLN A 106 -10.68 13.02 -4.25
N ASN A 107 -11.31 12.25 -3.36
CA ASN A 107 -12.12 11.08 -3.64
C ASN A 107 -11.33 9.82 -4.09
N GLY A 108 -10.12 9.61 -3.61
CA GLY A 108 -9.38 8.37 -3.83
C GLY A 108 -9.51 7.39 -2.65
N ILE A 109 -9.81 6.13 -2.94
CA ILE A 109 -9.73 5.01 -1.98
C ILE A 109 -8.46 4.22 -2.28
N VAL A 110 -7.62 4.03 -1.25
CA VAL A 110 -6.39 3.24 -1.38
C VAL A 110 -6.61 1.83 -0.85
N ILE A 111 -6.31 0.86 -1.68
CA ILE A 111 -6.49 -0.56 -1.41
C ILE A 111 -5.14 -1.18 -1.09
N PHE A 112 -5.08 -1.93 0.02
CA PHE A 112 -3.87 -2.60 0.49
C PHE A 112 -4.10 -4.08 0.75
N ASP A 113 -3.13 -4.91 0.36
CA ASP A 113 -3.15 -6.34 0.71
C ASP A 113 -2.78 -6.59 2.18
N ARG A 114 -2.92 -7.85 2.63
CA ARG A 114 -2.71 -8.35 4.02
C ARG A 114 -1.37 -7.97 4.63
N GLY A 115 -0.32 -7.78 3.81
CA GLY A 115 1.01 -7.41 4.25
C GLY A 115 1.11 -6.00 4.83
N TYR A 116 0.23 -5.13 4.41
CA TYR A 116 0.30 -3.69 4.71
C TYR A 116 -0.38 -3.30 6.02
N TYR A 117 -1.44 -4.02 6.43
CA TYR A 117 -2.15 -3.64 7.65
C TYR A 117 -1.24 -3.61 8.87
N SER A 118 -1.28 -2.52 9.56
CA SER A 118 -0.86 -2.31 10.95
C SER A 118 -1.70 -1.19 11.52
N GLU A 119 -1.87 -1.14 12.85
CA GLU A 119 -2.58 -0.03 13.48
C GLU A 119 -1.93 1.32 13.13
N ALA A 120 -0.60 1.38 13.08
CA ALA A 120 0.13 2.59 12.71
C ALA A 120 -0.18 3.04 11.27
N MET A 121 -0.22 2.13 10.29
CA MET A 121 -0.59 2.45 8.91
C MET A 121 -2.03 2.91 8.79
N PHE A 122 -2.95 2.22 9.49
CA PHE A 122 -4.37 2.60 9.49
C PHE A 122 -4.57 3.99 10.11
N ARG A 123 -3.91 4.27 11.25
CA ARG A 123 -3.92 5.59 11.89
C ARG A 123 -3.36 6.66 10.97
N TYR A 124 -2.26 6.40 10.31
CA TYR A 124 -1.69 7.32 9.33
C TYR A 124 -2.71 7.70 8.25
N CYS A 125 -3.41 6.71 7.67
CA CYS A 125 -4.45 6.98 6.68
C CYS A 125 -5.56 7.89 7.25
N VAL A 126 -6.02 7.64 8.48
CA VAL A 126 -7.08 8.44 9.11
C VAL A 126 -6.60 9.87 9.40
N GLU A 127 -5.41 10.02 9.98
CA GLU A 127 -4.81 11.30 10.35
C GLU A 127 -4.55 12.21 9.14
N HIS A 128 -4.22 11.60 8.01
CA HIS A 128 -3.95 12.30 6.74
C HIS A 128 -5.17 12.34 5.79
N ASN A 129 -6.35 11.94 6.26
CA ASN A 129 -7.59 11.90 5.47
C ASN A 129 -7.53 11.03 4.21
N HIS A 130 -6.72 9.96 4.23
CA HIS A 130 -6.75 8.95 3.19
C HIS A 130 -7.88 7.96 3.43
N LEU A 131 -8.79 7.83 2.48
CA LEU A 131 -9.74 6.72 2.50
C LEU A 131 -8.99 5.42 2.14
N CYS A 132 -9.15 4.40 2.96
CA CYS A 132 -8.41 3.15 2.76
C CYS A 132 -9.27 1.91 2.98
N VAL A 133 -8.93 0.85 2.25
CA VAL A 133 -9.40 -0.50 2.46
C VAL A 133 -8.18 -1.41 2.61
N MET A 134 -8.05 -2.08 3.74
CA MET A 134 -6.92 -2.96 4.05
C MET A 134 -7.41 -4.37 4.30
N ARG A 135 -6.90 -5.32 3.55
CA ARG A 135 -7.16 -6.74 3.80
C ARG A 135 -6.46 -7.17 5.08
N LEU A 136 -7.19 -7.83 5.97
CA LEU A 136 -6.66 -8.31 7.25
C LEU A 136 -6.24 -9.78 7.17
N LYS A 137 -5.27 -10.16 8.01
CA LYS A 137 -5.02 -11.57 8.30
C LYS A 137 -6.07 -12.08 9.29
N GLU A 138 -6.55 -13.28 9.09
CA GLU A 138 -7.55 -13.92 9.98
C GLU A 138 -7.12 -14.01 11.45
N ASN A 139 -5.80 -14.07 11.69
CA ASN A 139 -5.25 -14.17 13.04
C ASN A 139 -5.22 -12.84 13.80
N TYR A 140 -5.56 -11.73 13.19
CA TYR A 140 -5.71 -10.46 13.91
C TYR A 140 -6.92 -10.51 14.85
N VAL A 141 -6.74 -9.97 16.07
CA VAL A 141 -7.79 -9.95 17.10
C VAL A 141 -9.07 -9.28 16.60
N ILE A 142 -8.92 -8.18 15.85
CA ILE A 142 -10.05 -7.43 15.30
C ILE A 142 -10.82 -8.22 14.22
N ALA A 143 -10.12 -9.01 13.38
CA ALA A 143 -10.76 -9.89 12.40
C ALA A 143 -11.54 -11.02 13.09
N ARG A 144 -10.94 -11.67 14.09
CA ARG A 144 -11.60 -12.77 14.84
C ARG A 144 -12.86 -12.34 15.59
N LYS A 145 -12.98 -11.07 15.96
CA LYS A 145 -14.16 -10.52 16.63
C LYS A 145 -15.24 -10.07 15.68
N CYS A 146 -14.93 -9.97 14.38
CA CYS A 146 -15.86 -9.52 13.38
C CYS A 146 -16.82 -10.65 12.96
N SER A 147 -18.09 -10.32 12.86
CA SER A 147 -19.13 -11.16 12.27
C SER A 147 -20.00 -10.24 11.41
N GLY A 148 -19.89 -10.39 10.09
CA GLY A 148 -20.56 -9.52 9.14
C GLY A 148 -19.90 -8.15 9.01
N ASP A 149 -20.58 -7.08 9.41
CA ASP A 149 -20.11 -5.69 9.33
C ASP A 149 -20.09 -5.06 10.73
N MET A 150 -18.93 -4.64 11.19
CA MET A 150 -18.72 -4.17 12.56
C MET A 150 -17.95 -2.85 12.57
N ILE A 151 -18.47 -1.86 13.27
CA ILE A 151 -17.72 -0.64 13.61
C ILE A 151 -17.22 -0.77 15.04
N THR A 152 -15.93 -0.53 15.24
CA THR A 152 -15.28 -0.56 16.56
C THR A 152 -14.24 0.55 16.68
N VAL A 153 -13.50 0.57 17.76
CA VAL A 153 -12.48 1.58 18.06
C VAL A 153 -11.13 0.87 18.23
N LEU A 154 -10.12 1.39 17.57
CA LEU A 154 -8.72 1.13 17.90
C LEU A 154 -8.33 2.08 19.04
N PRO A 155 -8.09 1.57 20.26
CA PRO A 155 -7.82 2.44 21.38
C PRO A 155 -6.51 3.20 21.20
N GLY A 156 -6.51 4.47 21.53
CA GLY A 156 -5.30 5.27 21.62
C GLY A 156 -4.43 4.85 22.80
N ASN A 157 -3.20 5.32 22.82
CA ASN A 157 -2.31 5.13 23.93
C ASN A 157 -1.86 6.50 24.46
N PRO A 158 -2.29 6.89 25.66
CA PRO A 158 -1.93 8.19 26.23
C PRO A 158 -0.43 8.40 26.42
N LYS A 159 0.35 7.31 26.48
CA LYS A 159 1.82 7.38 26.68
C LYS A 159 2.56 7.88 25.45
N ASP A 160 2.03 7.62 24.27
CA ASP A 160 2.61 8.07 22.97
C ASP A 160 1.76 9.14 22.30
N GLY A 161 0.69 9.60 22.95
CA GLY A 161 -0.18 10.67 22.47
C GLY A 161 -1.16 10.25 21.36
N THR A 162 -1.28 8.94 21.05
CA THR A 162 -2.22 8.49 20.03
C THR A 162 -3.67 8.58 20.54
N GLN A 163 -4.58 8.98 19.64
CA GLN A 163 -6.01 9.10 19.92
C GLN A 163 -6.77 7.84 19.56
N ASP A 164 -7.98 7.69 20.10
CA ASP A 164 -8.92 6.67 19.66
C ASP A 164 -9.28 6.86 18.19
N VAL A 165 -9.27 5.78 17.41
CA VAL A 165 -9.63 5.83 15.99
C VAL A 165 -10.75 4.83 15.69
N LYS A 166 -11.82 5.30 15.04
CA LYS A 166 -12.88 4.41 14.56
C LYS A 166 -12.38 3.60 13.38
N ILE A 167 -12.77 2.33 13.33
CA ILE A 167 -12.49 1.40 12.25
C ILE A 167 -13.73 0.56 11.97
N ARG A 168 -14.06 0.38 10.69
CA ARG A 168 -15.08 -0.56 10.23
C ARG A 168 -14.37 -1.82 9.76
N VAL A 169 -14.82 -2.97 10.21
CA VAL A 169 -14.30 -4.28 9.78
C VAL A 169 -15.45 -5.06 9.17
N ILE A 170 -15.22 -5.57 7.97
CA ILE A 170 -16.23 -6.27 7.18
C ILE A 170 -15.75 -7.69 6.92
N GLU A 171 -16.55 -8.69 7.28
CA GLU A 171 -16.37 -10.08 6.86
C GLU A 171 -16.99 -10.26 5.47
N VAL A 172 -16.19 -10.71 4.52
CA VAL A 172 -16.61 -11.04 3.16
C VAL A 172 -16.49 -12.55 2.98
N ILE A 173 -17.55 -13.18 2.51
CA ILE A 173 -17.53 -14.60 2.17
C ILE A 173 -17.39 -14.70 0.64
N LEU A 174 -16.28 -15.28 0.18
CA LEU A 174 -16.01 -15.50 -1.23
C LEU A 174 -16.85 -16.67 -1.78
N ASP A 175 -16.94 -16.79 -3.10
CA ASP A 175 -17.75 -17.82 -3.78
C ASP A 175 -17.35 -19.26 -3.40
N ASP A 176 -16.10 -19.48 -3.02
CA ASP A 176 -15.58 -20.77 -2.53
C ASP A 176 -15.82 -21.01 -1.03
N GLY A 177 -16.50 -20.07 -0.35
CA GLY A 177 -16.74 -20.11 1.09
C GLY A 177 -15.59 -19.59 1.96
N THR A 178 -14.49 -19.14 1.38
CA THR A 178 -13.36 -18.54 2.10
C THR A 178 -13.80 -17.22 2.72
N LYS A 179 -13.43 -17.00 3.98
CA LYS A 179 -13.68 -15.75 4.68
C LYS A 179 -12.50 -14.79 4.51
N GLU A 180 -12.82 -13.58 4.14
CA GLU A 180 -11.90 -12.46 4.06
C GLU A 180 -12.35 -11.35 5.00
N TYR A 181 -11.40 -10.61 5.56
CA TYR A 181 -11.70 -9.49 6.45
C TYR A 181 -11.06 -8.23 5.90
N LEU A 182 -11.87 -7.18 5.82
CA LEU A 182 -11.46 -5.87 5.34
C LEU A 182 -11.58 -4.85 6.46
N ALA A 183 -10.53 -4.07 6.68
CA ALA A 183 -10.52 -2.92 7.58
C ALA A 183 -10.60 -1.64 6.76
N THR A 184 -11.48 -0.71 7.13
CA THR A 184 -11.67 0.54 6.39
C THR A 184 -12.08 1.69 7.31
N ASN A 185 -11.79 2.92 6.86
CA ASN A 185 -12.34 4.15 7.42
C ASN A 185 -13.49 4.74 6.58
N LEU A 186 -14.06 3.93 5.68
CA LEU A 186 -15.31 4.23 4.96
C LEU A 186 -16.49 3.76 5.82
N PHE A 187 -17.29 4.69 6.31
CA PHE A 187 -18.40 4.39 7.21
C PHE A 187 -19.77 4.44 6.53
N ASP A 188 -19.84 4.92 5.29
CA ASP A 188 -21.06 4.88 4.49
C ASP A 188 -21.29 3.42 4.04
N PRO A 189 -22.42 2.78 4.40
CA PRO A 189 -22.73 1.41 4.00
C PRO A 189 -23.06 1.26 2.51
N ALA A 190 -23.25 2.38 1.79
CA ALA A 190 -23.48 2.37 0.33
C ALA A 190 -22.19 2.34 -0.49
N VAL A 191 -21.03 2.41 0.19
CA VAL A 191 -19.68 2.41 -0.41
C VAL A 191 -18.94 1.17 0.01
#